data_2f7c502359be7dcfc064af2bae98c60f
#
_entry.id   2f7c502359be7dcfc064af2bae98c60f
#
_cell.length_a   1.000
_cell.length_b   1.000
_cell.length_c   1.000
_cell.angle_alpha   90.00
_cell.angle_beta   90.00
_cell.angle_gamma   90.00
#
_symmetry.space_group_name_H-M   'P 1'
#
loop_
_entity.id
_entity.type
_entity.pdbx_description
1 polymer ?
#
loop_
_entity_poly.entity_id
_entity_poly.type
_entity_poly.pdbx_seq_one_letter_code
_entity_poly.pdbx_strand_id
1 'polypeptide(L)'
;MAGINQLTNSGGLSRRKFLQVTASGAVVATTAGSSMLLPRSAQAADTFTWISPRGTLEVLDDYPYWVGQAMGYFGDLDSTMEPGPSDGTATVKFVAVGQADMGFPSPGVFSFALENDMDLVSVFDMGAVDVFNFAFRPGEGVKDLRELEGKTVLVGSAAWQAIADPMFAAAGADPSKITYLEAGWPQWGTVLASGEGDAALAWEGLRADWEGKGLKFEYWLGVDHSKFPANSFVVRREDVENEERRKFLEAYLRGWAMGLEFGYQNPRAATELVFKQFPIVKNNLGTELGTESMMQLANVFRGDMSTRGGWGWHEMARWELFFKTLADIGQVTKPVDVSNVVTNEFVGPANDFDMAKVKADADGYQLSEDMAAVDMAAINDRFFANAIR
;
A
#
# COMPACT_ATOMS: atom_id res chain seq x y z
N MET A 1 4.55 -5.53 29.28
CA MET A 1 5.49 -4.76 28.44
C MET A 1 6.09 -5.74 27.46
N ALA A 2 5.64 -5.70 26.22
CA ALA A 2 6.29 -6.48 25.16
C ALA A 2 7.62 -5.82 24.84
N GLY A 3 8.69 -6.62 24.81
CA GLY A 3 10.04 -6.09 24.57
C GLY A 3 10.18 -5.47 23.19
N ILE A 4 10.63 -4.25 23.16
CA ILE A 4 10.97 -3.52 21.93
C ILE A 4 12.33 -4.06 21.45
N ASN A 5 12.36 -4.64 20.24
CA ASN A 5 13.60 -5.16 19.65
C ASN A 5 14.29 -4.06 18.82
N GLN A 6 15.47 -3.64 19.28
CA GLN A 6 16.36 -2.77 18.50
C GLN A 6 17.07 -3.59 17.42
N LEU A 7 16.88 -3.22 16.17
CA LEU A 7 17.64 -3.74 15.03
C LEU A 7 18.81 -2.78 14.75
N THR A 8 20.00 -3.06 15.32
CA THR A 8 21.19 -2.30 14.94
C THR A 8 21.72 -2.80 13.61
N ASN A 9 21.75 -1.91 12.62
CA ASN A 9 22.22 -2.25 11.28
C ASN A 9 23.73 -2.12 11.17
N SER A 10 24.44 -3.24 11.11
CA SER A 10 25.86 -3.28 10.71
C SER A 10 25.99 -3.94 9.32
N GLY A 11 25.53 -3.21 8.29
CA GLY A 11 25.50 -3.68 6.89
C GLY A 11 24.11 -4.19 6.47
N GLY A 12 23.71 -3.85 5.24
CA GLY A 12 22.38 -4.14 4.67
C GLY A 12 21.86 -5.55 4.96
N LEU A 13 20.55 -5.73 4.85
CA LEU A 13 19.89 -7.01 5.12
C LEU A 13 20.58 -8.13 4.33
N SER A 14 21.50 -8.86 4.97
CA SER A 14 22.06 -10.05 4.35
C SER A 14 20.96 -11.12 4.26
N ARG A 15 20.99 -11.96 3.21
CA ARG A 15 20.09 -13.12 3.04
C ARG A 15 19.84 -13.86 4.37
N ARG A 16 20.86 -13.95 5.21
CA ARG A 16 20.81 -14.65 6.49
C ARG A 16 20.00 -13.91 7.55
N LYS A 17 20.07 -12.56 7.61
CA LYS A 17 19.30 -11.74 8.55
C LYS A 17 17.84 -11.63 8.12
N PHE A 18 17.57 -11.46 6.84
CA PHE A 18 16.20 -11.41 6.30
C PHE A 18 15.46 -12.75 6.50
N LEU A 19 16.14 -13.87 6.25
CA LEU A 19 15.59 -15.21 6.52
C LEU A 19 15.44 -15.51 8.01
N GLN A 20 16.27 -14.92 8.89
CA GLN A 20 16.15 -15.11 10.35
C GLN A 20 14.97 -14.36 10.95
N VAL A 21 14.62 -13.19 10.41
CA VAL A 21 13.41 -12.44 10.83
C VAL A 21 12.13 -13.20 10.46
N THR A 22 12.14 -13.95 9.35
CA THR A 22 10.99 -14.77 8.93
C THR A 22 10.89 -16.13 9.64
N ALA A 23 11.96 -16.60 10.30
CA ALA A 23 11.98 -17.92 10.95
C ALA A 23 11.54 -17.92 12.43
N SER A 24 11.41 -16.74 13.07
CA SER A 24 11.09 -16.63 14.50
C SER A 24 9.60 -16.72 14.85
N GLY A 25 8.73 -16.88 13.87
CA GLY A 25 7.28 -16.92 14.03
C GLY A 25 6.62 -18.29 14.11
N ALA A 26 7.37 -19.37 14.19
CA ALA A 26 6.78 -20.71 14.19
C ALA A 26 7.45 -21.65 15.20
N VAL A 27 6.95 -21.73 16.43
CA VAL A 27 6.80 -22.99 17.20
C VAL A 27 5.75 -22.78 18.29
N VAL A 28 4.51 -23.13 18.02
CA VAL A 28 3.66 -23.79 19.00
C VAL A 28 3.22 -25.11 18.36
N ALA A 29 3.94 -26.16 18.72
CA ALA A 29 3.55 -27.50 18.40
C ALA A 29 2.45 -27.93 19.38
N THR A 30 1.23 -28.13 18.88
CA THR A 30 0.28 -29.03 19.50
C THR A 30 -0.08 -30.13 18.50
N THR A 31 0.09 -31.33 18.99
CA THR A 31 -0.10 -32.60 18.34
C THR A 31 -1.46 -32.83 17.70
N ALA A 32 -1.41 -33.57 16.60
CA ALA A 32 -2.45 -34.35 15.95
C ALA A 32 -3.15 -33.74 14.74
N GLY A 33 -2.84 -34.29 13.59
CA GLY A 33 -3.57 -34.12 12.34
C GLY A 33 -2.66 -33.72 11.19
N SER A 34 -2.03 -34.67 10.54
CA SER A 34 -1.36 -34.48 9.24
C SER A 34 -2.40 -34.07 8.22
N SER A 35 -2.68 -32.78 8.10
CA SER A 35 -3.34 -32.22 6.93
C SER A 35 -2.27 -32.07 5.87
N MET A 36 -2.22 -33.03 4.96
CA MET A 36 -1.50 -32.88 3.70
C MET A 36 -2.00 -31.58 3.06
N LEU A 37 -1.10 -30.64 2.81
CA LEU A 37 -1.32 -29.53 1.89
C LEU A 37 -1.48 -30.15 0.49
N LEU A 38 -2.69 -30.53 0.16
CA LEU A 38 -3.04 -30.89 -1.21
C LEU A 38 -3.01 -29.58 -2.02
N PRO A 39 -2.36 -29.56 -3.19
CA PRO A 39 -2.55 -28.45 -4.12
C PRO A 39 -4.05 -28.33 -4.37
N ARG A 40 -4.57 -27.10 -4.27
CA ARG A 40 -5.97 -26.78 -4.55
C ARG A 40 -6.25 -27.25 -5.97
N SER A 41 -6.96 -28.34 -6.12
CA SER A 41 -7.37 -28.82 -7.44
C SER A 41 -8.34 -27.81 -8.03
N ALA A 42 -8.17 -27.47 -9.30
CA ALA A 42 -9.08 -26.64 -10.08
C ALA A 42 -10.49 -27.24 -10.03
N GLN A 43 -11.28 -26.83 -9.07
CA GLN A 43 -12.66 -27.26 -8.91
C GLN A 43 -13.48 -26.26 -8.11
N ALA A 44 -14.52 -25.77 -8.75
CA ALA A 44 -15.46 -24.72 -8.40
C ALA A 44 -14.93 -23.30 -8.66
N ALA A 45 -15.81 -22.41 -9.07
CA ALA A 45 -15.54 -20.99 -9.15
C ALA A 45 -15.23 -20.49 -7.73
N ASP A 46 -13.98 -20.64 -7.34
CA ASP A 46 -13.50 -20.17 -6.05
C ASP A 46 -13.51 -18.64 -6.10
N THR A 47 -14.09 -18.03 -5.07
CA THR A 47 -14.09 -16.59 -4.85
C THR A 47 -12.68 -16.03 -5.03
N PHE A 48 -12.52 -15.04 -5.90
CA PHE A 48 -11.23 -14.38 -6.13
C PHE A 48 -10.80 -13.63 -4.88
N THR A 49 -9.64 -13.97 -4.36
CA THR A 49 -9.14 -13.43 -3.09
C THR A 49 -8.04 -12.41 -3.32
N TRP A 50 -8.28 -11.16 -2.95
CA TRP A 50 -7.27 -10.13 -2.82
C TRP A 50 -6.79 -10.06 -1.37
N ILE A 51 -5.47 -10.03 -1.15
CA ILE A 51 -4.89 -9.96 0.20
C ILE A 51 -4.22 -8.61 0.46
N SER A 52 -4.61 -7.98 1.57
CA SER A 52 -4.07 -6.70 2.04
C SER A 52 -2.61 -6.84 2.53
N PRO A 53 -1.77 -5.83 2.33
CA PRO A 53 -0.46 -5.75 3.00
C PRO A 53 -0.58 -5.42 4.50
N ARG A 54 -1.79 -5.18 5.00
CA ARG A 54 -2.11 -4.74 6.37
C ARG A 54 -2.92 -5.79 7.11
N GLY A 55 -2.75 -5.85 8.42
CA GLY A 55 -3.51 -6.74 9.31
C GLY A 55 -4.98 -6.32 9.53
N THR A 56 -5.49 -5.38 8.74
CA THR A 56 -6.86 -4.88 8.80
C THR A 56 -7.33 -4.40 7.44
N LEU A 57 -8.64 -4.44 7.23
CA LEU A 57 -9.35 -3.82 6.11
C LEU A 57 -10.08 -2.52 6.53
N GLU A 58 -10.06 -2.18 7.81
CA GLU A 58 -10.71 -1.01 8.39
C GLU A 58 -9.89 0.26 8.14
N VAL A 59 -9.70 0.61 6.87
CA VAL A 59 -8.91 1.72 6.37
C VAL A 59 -9.59 2.41 5.21
N LEU A 60 -9.19 3.64 4.90
CA LEU A 60 -9.67 4.36 3.71
C LEU A 60 -8.93 3.95 2.43
N ASP A 61 -7.72 3.43 2.55
CA ASP A 61 -6.81 3.15 1.41
C ASP A 61 -7.43 2.24 0.35
N ASP A 62 -8.24 1.27 0.76
CA ASP A 62 -8.85 0.29 -0.13
C ASP A 62 -10.25 0.71 -0.62
N TYR A 63 -10.58 2.02 -0.52
CA TYR A 63 -11.88 2.55 -0.91
C TYR A 63 -12.32 2.16 -2.33
N PRO A 64 -11.43 2.02 -3.33
CA PRO A 64 -11.90 1.72 -4.68
C PRO A 64 -12.64 0.38 -4.77
N TYR A 65 -12.20 -0.61 -3.98
CA TYR A 65 -12.90 -1.89 -3.90
C TYR A 65 -14.30 -1.73 -3.28
N TRP A 66 -14.40 -1.05 -2.14
CA TRP A 66 -15.68 -0.88 -1.44
C TRP A 66 -16.67 -0.04 -2.24
N VAL A 67 -16.18 0.99 -2.94
CA VAL A 67 -16.96 1.74 -3.92
C VAL A 67 -17.41 0.83 -5.05
N GLY A 68 -16.49 0.07 -5.64
CA GLY A 68 -16.79 -0.86 -6.73
C GLY A 68 -17.85 -1.89 -6.36
N GLN A 69 -17.78 -2.45 -5.16
CA GLN A 69 -18.80 -3.37 -4.63
C GLN A 69 -20.15 -2.67 -4.46
N ALA A 70 -20.17 -1.51 -3.80
CA ALA A 70 -21.41 -0.78 -3.52
C ALA A 70 -22.12 -0.26 -4.78
N MET A 71 -21.36 0.10 -5.81
CA MET A 71 -21.84 0.64 -7.09
C MET A 71 -22.06 -0.43 -8.17
N GLY A 72 -21.73 -1.71 -7.87
CA GLY A 72 -21.87 -2.82 -8.80
C GLY A 72 -20.86 -2.80 -9.95
N TYR A 73 -19.69 -2.18 -9.80
CA TYR A 73 -18.68 -2.06 -10.85
C TYR A 73 -17.94 -3.37 -11.15
N PHE A 74 -18.01 -4.33 -10.24
CA PHE A 74 -17.47 -5.68 -10.47
C PHE A 74 -18.45 -6.61 -11.19
N GLY A 75 -19.72 -6.18 -11.41
CA GLY A 75 -20.75 -7.03 -12.03
C GLY A 75 -20.98 -8.29 -11.20
N ASP A 76 -20.98 -9.45 -11.88
CA ASP A 76 -21.20 -10.76 -11.26
C ASP A 76 -19.89 -11.46 -10.79
N LEU A 77 -18.76 -10.72 -10.73
CA LEU A 77 -17.50 -11.30 -10.27
C LEU A 77 -17.58 -11.62 -8.78
N ASP A 78 -17.33 -12.87 -8.43
CA ASP A 78 -17.20 -13.29 -7.03
C ASP A 78 -15.79 -12.99 -6.52
N SER A 79 -15.68 -12.02 -5.62
CA SER A 79 -14.40 -11.59 -5.07
C SER A 79 -14.50 -11.20 -3.61
N THR A 80 -13.41 -11.38 -2.87
CA THR A 80 -13.28 -11.00 -1.47
C THR A 80 -11.95 -10.32 -1.21
N MET A 81 -11.91 -9.48 -0.17
CA MET A 81 -10.67 -8.96 0.40
C MET A 81 -10.40 -9.62 1.74
N GLU A 82 -9.15 -9.97 1.98
CA GLU A 82 -8.72 -10.51 3.25
C GLU A 82 -7.61 -9.65 3.87
N PRO A 83 -7.61 -9.48 5.21
CA PRO A 83 -6.51 -8.83 5.88
C PRO A 83 -5.25 -9.67 5.74
N GLY A 84 -4.12 -9.03 5.52
CA GLY A 84 -2.83 -9.70 5.51
C GLY A 84 -2.37 -10.05 6.91
N PRO A 85 -1.48 -11.05 7.07
CA PRO A 85 -0.81 -11.28 8.33
C PRO A 85 0.16 -10.14 8.67
N SER A 86 0.60 -10.07 9.93
CA SER A 86 1.54 -9.05 10.41
C SER A 86 2.94 -9.13 9.80
N ASP A 87 3.29 -10.23 9.17
CA ASP A 87 4.52 -10.37 8.36
C ASP A 87 4.36 -9.57 7.06
N GLY A 88 5.09 -8.46 6.92
CA GLY A 88 5.02 -7.58 5.74
C GLY A 88 5.31 -8.26 4.40
N THR A 89 5.89 -9.48 4.37
CA THR A 89 6.15 -10.25 3.15
C THR A 89 5.06 -11.26 2.82
N ALA A 90 4.08 -11.44 3.70
CA ALA A 90 3.07 -12.49 3.54
C ALA A 90 2.19 -12.29 2.31
N THR A 91 1.91 -11.04 1.92
CA THR A 91 1.09 -10.75 0.74
C THR A 91 1.65 -11.39 -0.54
N VAL A 92 2.97 -11.34 -0.77
CA VAL A 92 3.59 -11.99 -1.94
C VAL A 92 3.69 -13.52 -1.77
N LYS A 93 3.97 -14.00 -0.56
CA LYS A 93 4.06 -15.44 -0.27
C LYS A 93 2.73 -16.14 -0.51
N PHE A 94 1.62 -15.56 -0.06
CA PHE A 94 0.29 -16.15 -0.21
C PHE A 94 -0.12 -16.22 -1.69
N VAL A 95 0.21 -15.19 -2.48
CA VAL A 95 -0.03 -15.23 -3.92
C VAL A 95 0.83 -16.29 -4.58
N ALA A 96 2.13 -16.34 -4.27
CA ALA A 96 3.05 -17.30 -4.88
C ALA A 96 2.66 -18.76 -4.66
N VAL A 97 2.02 -19.07 -3.53
CA VAL A 97 1.57 -20.46 -3.21
C VAL A 97 0.07 -20.68 -3.51
N GLY A 98 -0.61 -19.72 -4.12
CA GLY A 98 -2.02 -19.84 -4.49
C GLY A 98 -3.01 -19.81 -3.31
N GLN A 99 -2.62 -19.26 -2.16
CA GLN A 99 -3.51 -19.01 -1.02
C GLN A 99 -4.30 -17.71 -1.17
N ALA A 100 -3.80 -16.79 -1.99
CA ALA A 100 -4.52 -15.64 -2.49
C ALA A 100 -4.31 -15.54 -4.01
N ASP A 101 -5.20 -14.88 -4.70
CA ASP A 101 -5.12 -14.70 -6.15
C ASP A 101 -4.35 -13.43 -6.51
N MET A 102 -4.48 -12.39 -5.73
CA MET A 102 -3.83 -11.10 -5.94
C MET A 102 -3.32 -10.54 -4.62
N GLY A 103 -2.13 -9.97 -4.64
CA GLY A 103 -1.53 -9.27 -3.51
C GLY A 103 -1.32 -7.79 -3.79
N PHE A 104 -1.10 -7.02 -2.73
CA PHE A 104 -0.86 -5.58 -2.82
C PHE A 104 0.44 -5.18 -2.08
N PRO A 105 1.60 -5.70 -2.50
CA PRO A 105 2.86 -5.36 -1.87
C PRO A 105 3.32 -3.94 -2.21
N SER A 106 4.17 -3.38 -1.33
CA SER A 106 5.05 -2.29 -1.72
C SER A 106 6.10 -2.77 -2.73
N PRO A 107 6.71 -1.87 -3.50
CA PRO A 107 7.80 -2.24 -4.42
C PRO A 107 8.95 -2.98 -3.71
N GLY A 108 9.28 -2.58 -2.47
CA GLY A 108 10.29 -3.26 -1.65
C GLY A 108 9.93 -4.70 -1.28
N VAL A 109 8.66 -4.95 -0.93
CA VAL A 109 8.18 -6.31 -0.67
C VAL A 109 8.08 -7.13 -1.96
N PHE A 110 7.73 -6.50 -3.08
CA PHE A 110 7.74 -7.16 -4.38
C PHE A 110 9.17 -7.57 -4.79
N SER A 111 10.17 -6.71 -4.54
CA SER A 111 11.57 -7.06 -4.81
C SER A 111 12.03 -8.30 -4.03
N PHE A 112 11.54 -8.48 -2.79
CA PHE A 112 11.80 -9.69 -2.03
C PHE A 112 11.23 -10.94 -2.74
N ALA A 113 10.04 -10.85 -3.31
CA ALA A 113 9.47 -11.98 -4.04
C ALA A 113 10.37 -12.38 -5.24
N LEU A 114 10.84 -11.39 -6.00
CA LEU A 114 11.70 -11.62 -7.17
C LEU A 114 13.08 -12.18 -6.76
N GLU A 115 13.67 -11.67 -5.69
CA GLU A 115 14.94 -12.19 -5.16
C GLU A 115 14.82 -13.67 -4.71
N ASN A 116 13.63 -14.09 -4.28
CA ASN A 116 13.34 -15.47 -3.86
C ASN A 116 12.68 -16.33 -4.95
N ASP A 117 12.83 -15.94 -6.21
CA ASP A 117 12.36 -16.68 -7.39
C ASP A 117 10.83 -16.97 -7.38
N MET A 118 10.03 -16.10 -6.74
CA MET A 118 8.58 -16.16 -6.84
C MET A 118 8.17 -15.58 -8.18
N ASP A 119 7.49 -16.39 -9.00
CA ASP A 119 7.11 -16.00 -10.36
C ASP A 119 5.84 -15.13 -10.37
N LEU A 120 6.01 -13.89 -9.93
CA LEU A 120 4.95 -12.89 -9.81
C LEU A 120 5.14 -11.75 -10.81
N VAL A 121 4.01 -11.18 -11.23
CA VAL A 121 3.96 -10.04 -12.17
C VAL A 121 3.10 -8.94 -11.55
N SER A 122 3.58 -7.70 -11.61
CA SER A 122 2.81 -6.51 -11.28
C SER A 122 1.94 -6.12 -12.47
N VAL A 123 0.62 -6.04 -12.25
CA VAL A 123 -0.39 -5.86 -13.30
C VAL A 123 -1.18 -4.55 -13.20
N PHE A 124 -1.07 -3.84 -12.06
CA PHE A 124 -1.82 -2.61 -11.81
C PHE A 124 -1.11 -1.76 -10.75
N ASP A 125 -0.58 -0.59 -11.13
CA ASP A 125 0.02 0.35 -10.20
C ASP A 125 -1.08 1.22 -9.54
N MET A 126 -1.29 1.00 -8.24
CA MET A 126 -2.39 1.65 -7.52
C MET A 126 -2.19 3.14 -7.39
N GLY A 127 -0.97 3.59 -7.18
CA GLY A 127 -0.61 4.99 -7.04
C GLY A 127 0.21 5.53 -8.21
N ALA A 128 -0.03 6.79 -8.56
CA ALA A 128 0.74 7.45 -9.62
C ALA A 128 2.16 7.79 -9.19
N VAL A 129 2.38 7.91 -7.88
CA VAL A 129 3.63 8.35 -7.24
C VAL A 129 3.83 7.62 -5.93
N ASP A 130 5.03 7.72 -5.37
CA ASP A 130 5.34 7.13 -4.07
C ASP A 130 4.37 7.62 -2.99
N VAL A 131 3.78 6.68 -2.27
CA VAL A 131 2.78 6.94 -1.23
C VAL A 131 3.38 6.98 0.17
N PHE A 132 4.67 6.60 0.31
CA PHE A 132 5.33 6.51 1.60
C PHE A 132 5.89 7.86 2.05
N ASN A 133 5.78 8.11 3.34
CA ASN A 133 6.16 9.34 4.00
C ASN A 133 7.02 9.03 5.22
N PHE A 134 7.76 10.03 5.70
CA PHE A 134 8.35 9.99 7.04
C PHE A 134 7.62 10.98 7.94
N ALA A 135 7.13 10.49 9.08
CA ALA A 135 6.48 11.29 10.11
C ALA A 135 7.47 11.70 11.18
N PHE A 136 7.33 12.91 11.70
CA PHE A 136 8.17 13.52 12.73
C PHE A 136 7.31 14.18 13.81
N ARG A 137 7.78 14.23 15.03
CA ARG A 137 7.17 15.08 16.06
C ARG A 137 7.22 16.56 15.62
N PRO A 138 6.22 17.39 16.03
CA PRO A 138 6.17 18.80 15.64
C PRO A 138 7.47 19.54 15.99
N GLY A 139 8.05 20.24 15.01
CA GLY A 139 9.30 20.98 15.12
C GLY A 139 10.58 20.14 15.05
N GLU A 140 10.47 18.82 14.86
CA GLU A 140 11.62 17.91 14.70
C GLU A 140 11.78 17.40 13.25
N GLY A 141 10.91 17.85 12.34
CA GLY A 141 10.94 17.45 10.94
C GLY A 141 12.19 17.90 10.21
N VAL A 142 12.72 17.02 9.34
CA VAL A 142 13.87 17.30 8.49
C VAL A 142 13.42 17.55 7.06
N LYS A 143 14.12 18.45 6.34
CA LYS A 143 13.92 18.68 4.91
C LYS A 143 14.77 17.73 4.06
N ASP A 144 15.87 17.30 4.59
CA ASP A 144 16.84 16.43 3.93
C ASP A 144 16.99 15.13 4.72
N LEU A 145 16.66 14.01 4.11
CA LEU A 145 16.74 12.70 4.77
C LEU A 145 18.16 12.30 5.21
N ARG A 146 19.20 12.96 4.69
CA ARG A 146 20.58 12.78 5.18
C ARG A 146 20.75 13.18 6.65
N GLU A 147 19.89 14.04 7.16
CA GLU A 147 19.88 14.43 8.58
C GLU A 147 19.45 13.30 9.52
N LEU A 148 18.88 12.22 8.96
CA LEU A 148 18.52 11.01 9.70
C LEU A 148 19.68 10.00 9.84
N GLU A 149 20.84 10.24 9.24
CA GLU A 149 22.01 9.39 9.48
C GLU A 149 22.38 9.38 10.97
N GLY A 150 22.53 8.21 11.55
CA GLY A 150 22.76 8.00 12.99
C GLY A 150 21.51 8.07 13.86
N LYS A 151 20.33 8.24 13.26
CA LYS A 151 19.03 8.34 13.89
C LYS A 151 18.25 7.03 13.85
N THR A 152 17.15 6.99 14.61
CA THR A 152 16.26 5.82 14.71
C THR A 152 14.93 6.08 13.99
N VAL A 153 14.59 5.20 13.05
CA VAL A 153 13.34 5.22 12.29
C VAL A 153 12.45 4.07 12.74
N LEU A 154 11.22 4.40 13.12
CA LEU A 154 10.21 3.44 13.54
C LEU A 154 9.49 2.83 12.33
N VAL A 155 9.29 1.52 12.39
CA VAL A 155 8.55 0.75 11.38
C VAL A 155 7.55 -0.18 12.06
N GLY A 156 6.44 -0.46 11.39
CA GLY A 156 5.44 -1.40 11.89
C GLY A 156 5.84 -2.87 11.69
N SER A 157 6.73 -3.15 10.75
CA SER A 157 7.33 -4.46 10.49
C SER A 157 8.77 -4.27 10.05
N ALA A 158 9.68 -5.16 10.49
CA ALA A 158 11.08 -5.14 10.06
C ALA A 158 11.24 -5.26 8.53
N ALA A 159 10.34 -5.96 7.86
CA ALA A 159 10.34 -6.08 6.40
C ALA A 159 10.15 -4.73 5.68
N TRP A 160 9.59 -3.71 6.34
CA TRP A 160 9.38 -2.39 5.76
C TRP A 160 10.65 -1.53 5.71
N GLN A 161 11.75 -1.99 6.27
CA GLN A 161 13.07 -1.45 5.95
C GLN A 161 13.32 -1.46 4.44
N ALA A 162 12.81 -2.45 3.72
CA ALA A 162 12.90 -2.53 2.26
C ALA A 162 12.15 -1.41 1.52
N ILE A 163 11.29 -0.65 2.19
CA ILE A 163 10.64 0.55 1.67
C ILE A 163 11.51 1.78 1.97
N ALA A 164 12.01 1.88 3.18
CA ALA A 164 12.69 3.08 3.66
C ALA A 164 14.13 3.20 3.12
N ASP A 165 14.90 2.10 3.08
CA ASP A 165 16.31 2.12 2.62
C ASP A 165 16.49 2.74 1.22
N PRO A 166 15.70 2.35 0.19
CA PRO A 166 15.83 2.99 -1.11
C PRO A 166 15.46 4.48 -1.11
N MET A 167 14.50 4.92 -0.26
CA MET A 167 14.16 6.33 -0.12
C MET A 167 15.34 7.13 0.47
N PHE A 168 16.01 6.59 1.49
CA PHE A 168 17.24 7.18 2.04
C PHE A 168 18.35 7.25 0.99
N ALA A 169 18.60 6.15 0.30
CA ALA A 169 19.62 6.09 -0.75
C ALA A 169 19.37 7.10 -1.89
N ALA A 170 18.11 7.21 -2.35
CA ALA A 170 17.73 8.17 -3.38
C ALA A 170 17.91 9.62 -2.93
N ALA A 171 17.74 9.90 -1.64
CA ALA A 171 18.02 11.21 -1.04
C ALA A 171 19.52 11.45 -0.77
N GLY A 172 20.38 10.46 -1.06
CA GLY A 172 21.85 10.56 -0.84
C GLY A 172 22.27 10.27 0.60
N ALA A 173 21.39 9.76 1.44
CA ALA A 173 21.75 9.25 2.77
C ALA A 173 22.30 7.82 2.66
N ASP A 174 23.14 7.44 3.60
CA ASP A 174 23.63 6.07 3.73
C ASP A 174 22.68 5.24 4.60
N PRO A 175 21.88 4.29 3.99
CA PRO A 175 20.92 3.49 4.73
C PRO A 175 21.56 2.67 5.85
N SER A 176 22.85 2.32 5.73
CA SER A 176 23.57 1.55 6.75
C SER A 176 23.74 2.28 8.06
N LYS A 177 23.59 3.60 8.07
CA LYS A 177 23.67 4.46 9.25
C LYS A 177 22.31 4.68 9.91
N ILE A 178 21.23 4.20 9.33
CA ILE A 178 19.88 4.30 9.92
C ILE A 178 19.67 3.14 10.87
N THR A 179 19.20 3.42 12.07
CA THR A 179 18.75 2.40 13.02
C THR A 179 17.25 2.21 12.87
N TYR A 180 16.78 0.97 12.73
CA TYR A 180 15.35 0.69 12.68
C TYR A 180 14.85 0.13 13.99
N LEU A 181 13.70 0.63 14.45
CA LEU A 181 12.99 0.14 15.61
C LEU A 181 11.64 -0.41 15.18
N GLU A 182 11.47 -1.74 15.23
CA GLU A 182 10.19 -2.37 15.00
C GLU A 182 9.32 -2.27 16.24
N ALA A 183 8.24 -1.48 16.16
CA ALA A 183 7.29 -1.31 17.25
C ALA A 183 5.97 -2.09 17.04
N GLY A 184 5.84 -2.78 15.92
CA GLY A 184 4.67 -3.58 15.57
C GLY A 184 3.44 -2.75 15.15
N TRP A 185 2.55 -3.41 14.40
CA TRP A 185 1.26 -2.84 14.00
C TRP A 185 0.28 -2.81 15.20
N PRO A 186 -0.44 -1.72 15.44
CA PRO A 186 -0.40 -0.36 14.85
C PRO A 186 0.35 0.66 15.74
N GLN A 187 1.34 0.22 16.54
CA GLN A 187 1.84 0.95 17.70
C GLN A 187 2.87 2.05 17.40
N TRP A 188 3.58 2.00 16.28
CA TRP A 188 4.78 2.83 16.08
C TRP A 188 4.52 4.34 16.05
N GLY A 189 3.32 4.83 15.67
CA GLY A 189 2.97 6.23 15.81
C GLY A 189 2.89 6.68 17.27
N THR A 190 2.31 5.84 18.15
CA THR A 190 2.26 6.11 19.59
C THR A 190 3.66 6.08 20.21
N VAL A 191 4.51 5.16 19.76
CA VAL A 191 5.91 5.07 20.21
C VAL A 191 6.68 6.32 19.78
N LEU A 192 6.53 6.79 18.52
CA LEU A 192 7.11 8.07 18.09
C LEU A 192 6.62 9.23 18.95
N ALA A 193 5.33 9.34 19.20
CA ALA A 193 4.73 10.40 20.00
C ALA A 193 5.22 10.40 21.46
N SER A 194 5.58 9.23 22.01
CA SER A 194 6.13 9.11 23.36
C SER A 194 7.60 9.54 23.50
N GLY A 195 8.27 9.88 22.38
CA GLY A 195 9.65 10.33 22.34
C GLY A 195 10.67 9.25 22.00
N GLU A 196 10.23 8.04 21.64
CA GLU A 196 11.12 6.99 21.16
C GLU A 196 11.28 7.08 19.64
N GLY A 197 12.51 6.97 19.14
CA GLY A 197 12.87 7.18 17.74
C GLY A 197 12.82 8.64 17.32
N ASP A 198 13.31 8.89 16.12
CA ASP A 198 13.44 10.24 15.55
C ASP A 198 12.43 10.49 14.42
N ALA A 199 12.06 9.42 13.70
CA ALA A 199 11.08 9.47 12.62
C ALA A 199 10.28 8.16 12.57
N ALA A 200 9.20 8.12 11.81
CA ALA A 200 8.44 6.90 11.55
C ALA A 200 8.04 6.80 10.07
N LEU A 201 8.16 5.60 9.48
CA LEU A 201 7.61 5.34 8.16
C LEU A 201 6.08 5.40 8.23
N ALA A 202 5.47 6.11 7.30
CA ALA A 202 4.04 6.37 7.25
C ALA A 202 3.52 6.39 5.80
N TRP A 203 2.23 6.55 5.65
CA TRP A 203 1.52 6.84 4.40
C TRP A 203 0.22 7.57 4.71
N GLU A 204 -0.54 8.00 3.69
CA GLU A 204 -1.67 8.91 3.90
C GLU A 204 -2.76 8.34 4.81
N GLY A 205 -3.23 7.12 4.57
CA GLY A 205 -4.27 6.54 5.41
C GLY A 205 -3.85 6.38 6.87
N LEU A 206 -2.56 6.10 7.10
CA LEU A 206 -1.98 6.03 8.44
C LEU A 206 -1.85 7.40 9.10
N ARG A 207 -1.50 8.44 8.31
CA ARG A 207 -1.52 9.83 8.79
C ARG A 207 -2.87 10.18 9.37
N ALA A 208 -3.94 9.90 8.62
CA ALA A 208 -5.29 10.17 9.06
C ALA A 208 -5.68 9.37 10.32
N ASP A 209 -5.34 8.08 10.37
CA ASP A 209 -5.59 7.24 11.55
C ASP A 209 -4.88 7.80 12.81
N TRP A 210 -3.64 8.21 12.68
CA TRP A 210 -2.89 8.81 13.78
C TRP A 210 -3.49 10.15 14.22
N GLU A 211 -3.85 11.01 13.27
CA GLU A 211 -4.48 12.30 13.57
C GLU A 211 -5.85 12.11 14.24
N GLY A 212 -6.67 11.17 13.76
CA GLY A 212 -7.94 10.79 14.38
C GLY A 212 -7.79 10.30 15.82
N LYS A 213 -6.66 9.69 16.15
CA LYS A 213 -6.26 9.30 17.52
C LYS A 213 -5.63 10.43 18.33
N GLY A 214 -5.57 11.66 17.79
CA GLY A 214 -5.00 12.84 18.44
C GLY A 214 -3.48 12.92 18.38
N LEU A 215 -2.81 12.06 17.62
CA LEU A 215 -1.37 12.15 17.39
C LEU A 215 -1.12 13.21 16.32
N LYS A 216 -0.18 14.12 16.60
CA LYS A 216 0.17 15.23 15.69
C LYS A 216 1.58 15.07 15.21
N PHE A 217 1.77 15.03 13.90
CA PHE A 217 3.06 14.90 13.25
C PHE A 217 3.21 15.88 12.10
N GLU A 218 4.44 16.14 11.72
CA GLU A 218 4.84 16.75 10.46
C GLU A 218 5.36 15.67 9.52
N TYR A 219 5.23 15.86 8.20
CA TYR A 219 5.52 14.81 7.24
C TYR A 219 6.47 15.27 6.13
N TRP A 220 7.53 14.51 5.94
CA TRP A 220 8.27 14.49 4.69
C TRP A 220 7.51 13.57 3.73
N LEU A 221 6.93 14.15 2.68
CA LEU A 221 6.03 13.42 1.79
C LEU A 221 6.77 12.80 0.61
N GLY A 222 6.58 11.50 0.38
CA GLY A 222 7.12 10.82 -0.79
C GLY A 222 6.64 11.42 -2.10
N VAL A 223 5.38 11.86 -2.16
CA VAL A 223 4.80 12.52 -3.36
C VAL A 223 5.57 13.77 -3.79
N ASP A 224 6.17 14.50 -2.85
CA ASP A 224 6.91 15.73 -3.14
C ASP A 224 8.38 15.45 -3.54
N HIS A 225 8.95 14.32 -3.11
CA HIS A 225 10.40 14.11 -3.17
C HIS A 225 10.82 12.81 -3.85
N SER A 226 10.07 11.74 -3.69
CA SER A 226 10.41 10.43 -4.23
C SER A 226 9.98 10.29 -5.69
N LYS A 227 10.81 9.58 -6.46
CA LYS A 227 10.51 9.21 -7.86
C LYS A 227 10.21 7.72 -8.00
N PHE A 228 10.01 7.03 -6.89
CA PHE A 228 9.72 5.60 -6.88
C PHE A 228 8.26 5.30 -7.20
N PRO A 229 7.94 4.06 -7.60
CA PRO A 229 6.57 3.63 -7.79
C PRO A 229 5.86 3.45 -6.43
N ALA A 230 4.54 3.43 -6.48
CA ALA A 230 3.69 3.08 -5.34
C ALA A 230 3.52 1.56 -5.20
N ASN A 231 2.63 1.15 -4.28
CA ASN A 231 2.17 -0.23 -4.19
C ASN A 231 1.41 -0.62 -5.46
N SER A 232 1.62 -1.85 -5.88
CA SER A 232 0.98 -2.39 -7.08
C SER A 232 0.33 -3.74 -6.81
N PHE A 233 -0.64 -4.12 -7.65
CA PHE A 233 -1.23 -5.44 -7.58
C PHE A 233 -0.36 -6.45 -8.29
N VAL A 234 -0.03 -7.52 -7.58
CA VAL A 234 0.76 -8.63 -8.12
C VAL A 234 -0.07 -9.91 -8.17
N VAL A 235 0.14 -10.67 -9.22
CA VAL A 235 -0.49 -11.97 -9.46
C VAL A 235 0.58 -12.97 -9.90
N ARG A 236 0.27 -14.25 -9.94
CA ARG A 236 1.15 -15.26 -10.53
C ARG A 236 1.24 -15.04 -12.05
N ARG A 237 2.39 -15.33 -12.64
CA ARG A 237 2.58 -15.27 -14.09
C ARG A 237 1.60 -16.19 -14.83
N GLU A 238 1.37 -17.39 -14.31
CA GLU A 238 0.41 -18.33 -14.89
C GLU A 238 -1.01 -17.77 -15.01
N ASP A 239 -1.43 -16.88 -14.09
CA ASP A 239 -2.74 -16.22 -14.16
C ASP A 239 -2.79 -15.18 -15.29
N VAL A 240 -1.66 -14.54 -15.60
CA VAL A 240 -1.55 -13.60 -16.74
C VAL A 240 -1.56 -14.35 -18.08
N GLU A 241 -0.94 -15.54 -18.14
CA GLU A 241 -0.83 -16.36 -19.33
C GLU A 241 -2.09 -17.18 -19.61
N ASN A 242 -2.90 -17.46 -18.59
CA ASN A 242 -4.17 -18.20 -18.73
C ASN A 242 -5.27 -17.26 -19.22
N GLU A 243 -5.88 -17.59 -20.37
CA GLU A 243 -6.87 -16.73 -21.04
C GLU A 243 -8.14 -16.45 -20.20
N GLU A 244 -8.64 -17.44 -19.45
CA GLU A 244 -9.84 -17.26 -18.61
C GLU A 244 -9.51 -16.40 -17.39
N ARG A 245 -8.38 -16.65 -16.74
CA ARG A 245 -7.90 -15.85 -15.60
C ARG A 245 -7.60 -14.42 -16.04
N ARG A 246 -7.00 -14.23 -17.19
CA ARG A 246 -6.73 -12.91 -17.77
C ARG A 246 -8.01 -12.10 -17.95
N LYS A 247 -9.06 -12.69 -18.55
CA LYS A 247 -10.36 -12.02 -18.70
C LYS A 247 -10.98 -11.63 -17.36
N PHE A 248 -10.83 -12.51 -16.36
CA PHE A 248 -11.27 -12.19 -15.01
C PHE A 248 -10.48 -11.00 -14.45
N LEU A 249 -9.15 -11.01 -14.54
CA LEU A 249 -8.29 -9.93 -14.08
C LEU A 249 -8.65 -8.60 -14.76
N GLU A 250 -8.87 -8.58 -16.07
CA GLU A 250 -9.27 -7.39 -16.83
C GLU A 250 -10.58 -6.79 -16.29
N ALA A 251 -11.59 -7.63 -16.02
CA ALA A 251 -12.86 -7.18 -15.46
C ALA A 251 -12.72 -6.73 -13.99
N TYR A 252 -11.94 -7.46 -13.20
CA TYR A 252 -11.68 -7.12 -11.80
C TYR A 252 -10.94 -5.78 -11.67
N LEU A 253 -9.87 -5.58 -12.44
CA LEU A 253 -9.10 -4.34 -12.45
C LEU A 253 -9.91 -3.16 -12.99
N ARG A 254 -10.87 -3.41 -13.91
CA ARG A 254 -11.83 -2.38 -14.34
C ARG A 254 -12.71 -1.91 -13.19
N GLY A 255 -13.22 -2.83 -12.35
CA GLY A 255 -13.98 -2.45 -11.16
C GLY A 255 -13.17 -1.57 -10.20
N TRP A 256 -11.89 -1.86 -10.00
CA TRP A 256 -10.97 -1.02 -9.24
C TRP A 256 -10.77 0.36 -9.89
N ALA A 257 -10.54 0.43 -11.19
CA ALA A 257 -10.35 1.68 -11.92
C ALA A 257 -11.61 2.57 -11.85
N MET A 258 -12.81 1.99 -11.96
CA MET A 258 -14.07 2.70 -11.78
C MET A 258 -14.23 3.21 -10.33
N GLY A 259 -13.84 2.41 -9.34
CA GLY A 259 -13.84 2.83 -7.94
C GLY A 259 -12.87 3.98 -7.65
N LEU A 260 -11.67 3.95 -8.25
CA LEU A 260 -10.69 5.04 -8.20
C LEU A 260 -11.25 6.32 -8.82
N GLU A 261 -11.84 6.21 -9.99
CA GLU A 261 -12.47 7.36 -10.68
C GLU A 261 -13.62 7.95 -9.86
N PHE A 262 -14.51 7.12 -9.33
CA PHE A 262 -15.62 7.56 -8.48
C PHE A 262 -15.11 8.34 -7.26
N GLY A 263 -14.11 7.82 -6.55
CA GLY A 263 -13.55 8.49 -5.36
C GLY A 263 -12.87 9.81 -5.67
N TYR A 264 -12.24 9.93 -6.84
CA TYR A 264 -11.70 11.19 -7.32
C TYR A 264 -12.80 12.21 -7.64
N GLN A 265 -13.91 11.77 -8.28
CA GLN A 265 -15.03 12.64 -8.62
C GLN A 265 -15.82 13.08 -7.38
N ASN A 266 -16.00 12.24 -6.37
CA ASN A 266 -16.74 12.56 -5.15
C ASN A 266 -16.10 11.92 -3.90
N PRO A 267 -15.07 12.58 -3.30
CA PRO A 267 -14.42 12.06 -2.10
C PRO A 267 -15.37 11.87 -0.91
N ARG A 268 -16.39 12.72 -0.74
CA ARG A 268 -17.40 12.55 0.33
C ARG A 268 -18.19 11.26 0.18
N ALA A 269 -18.64 10.97 -1.04
CA ALA A 269 -19.39 9.75 -1.32
C ALA A 269 -18.53 8.50 -1.10
N ALA A 270 -17.28 8.51 -1.57
CA ALA A 270 -16.33 7.42 -1.35
C ALA A 270 -16.04 7.20 0.15
N THR A 271 -15.84 8.29 0.91
CA THR A 271 -15.66 8.23 2.37
C THR A 271 -16.89 7.62 3.04
N GLU A 272 -18.09 8.05 2.66
CA GLU A 272 -19.34 7.53 3.25
C GLU A 272 -19.54 6.04 2.97
N LEU A 273 -19.18 5.57 1.77
CA LEU A 273 -19.25 4.15 1.43
C LEU A 273 -18.31 3.31 2.30
N VAL A 274 -17.07 3.78 2.53
CA VAL A 274 -16.15 3.11 3.46
C VAL A 274 -16.68 3.17 4.90
N PHE A 275 -17.25 4.28 5.34
CA PHE A 275 -17.84 4.41 6.67
C PHE A 275 -19.05 3.50 6.89
N LYS A 276 -19.85 3.25 5.84
CA LYS A 276 -20.96 2.28 5.89
C LYS A 276 -20.44 0.86 6.02
N GLN A 277 -19.33 0.55 5.33
CA GLN A 277 -18.67 -0.75 5.42
C GLN A 277 -18.00 -0.94 6.79
N PHE A 278 -17.30 0.09 7.28
CA PHE A 278 -16.54 0.08 8.52
C PHE A 278 -16.90 1.25 9.43
N PRO A 279 -17.98 1.13 10.25
CA PRO A 279 -18.38 2.22 11.15
C PRO A 279 -17.30 2.66 12.13
N ILE A 280 -16.34 1.77 12.47
CA ILE A 280 -15.22 2.11 13.34
C ILE A 280 -14.30 3.15 12.71
N VAL A 281 -14.12 3.15 11.40
CA VAL A 281 -13.34 4.15 10.68
C VAL A 281 -13.98 5.53 10.82
N LYS A 282 -15.32 5.62 10.69
CA LYS A 282 -16.06 6.85 10.93
C LYS A 282 -15.88 7.36 12.37
N ASN A 283 -15.97 6.45 13.35
CA ASN A 283 -15.82 6.82 14.77
C ASN A 283 -14.41 7.37 15.08
N ASN A 284 -13.39 6.85 14.42
CA ASN A 284 -12.00 7.27 14.62
C ASN A 284 -11.68 8.60 13.92
N LEU A 285 -12.17 8.78 12.69
CA LEU A 285 -11.77 9.92 11.85
C LEU A 285 -12.79 11.08 11.90
N GLY A 286 -14.08 10.78 12.04
CA GLY A 286 -15.13 11.75 11.77
C GLY A 286 -15.25 12.07 10.28
N THR A 287 -16.24 12.89 9.91
CA THR A 287 -16.57 13.17 8.51
C THR A 287 -15.56 14.07 7.83
N GLU A 288 -15.03 15.09 8.52
CA GLU A 288 -14.09 16.05 7.94
C GLU A 288 -12.72 15.44 7.66
N LEU A 289 -12.08 14.84 8.67
CA LEU A 289 -10.75 14.22 8.50
C LEU A 289 -10.81 13.02 7.55
N GLY A 290 -11.89 12.22 7.62
CA GLY A 290 -12.08 11.11 6.68
C GLY A 290 -12.20 11.59 5.24
N THR A 291 -12.95 12.68 4.98
CA THR A 291 -13.08 13.25 3.63
C THR A 291 -11.76 13.89 3.16
N GLU A 292 -11.04 14.57 4.06
CA GLU A 292 -9.71 15.12 3.75
C GLU A 292 -8.75 14.02 3.32
N SER A 293 -8.64 12.96 4.11
CA SER A 293 -7.77 11.81 3.79
C SER A 293 -8.18 11.12 2.48
N MET A 294 -9.48 10.92 2.27
CA MET A 294 -9.99 10.37 1.01
C MET A 294 -9.59 11.23 -0.20
N MET A 295 -9.69 12.55 -0.08
CA MET A 295 -9.30 13.47 -1.14
C MET A 295 -7.80 13.39 -1.42
N GLN A 296 -6.97 13.30 -0.38
CA GLN A 296 -5.52 13.12 -0.53
C GLN A 296 -5.18 11.80 -1.20
N LEU A 297 -5.76 10.68 -0.75
CA LEU A 297 -5.59 9.36 -1.36
C LEU A 297 -5.99 9.38 -2.84
N ALA A 298 -7.16 9.91 -3.16
CA ALA A 298 -7.65 9.98 -4.53
C ALA A 298 -6.71 10.78 -5.45
N ASN A 299 -6.14 11.88 -4.97
CA ASN A 299 -5.19 12.69 -5.74
C ASN A 299 -3.83 11.99 -5.91
N VAL A 300 -3.30 11.35 -4.87
CA VAL A 300 -2.03 10.60 -4.92
C VAL A 300 -2.17 9.40 -5.87
N PHE A 301 -3.30 8.67 -5.82
CA PHE A 301 -3.55 7.54 -6.71
C PHE A 301 -3.72 7.99 -8.17
N ARG A 302 -4.36 9.13 -8.39
CA ARG A 302 -4.60 9.65 -9.73
C ARG A 302 -3.35 10.24 -10.38
N GLY A 303 -2.64 11.09 -9.68
CA GLY A 303 -1.54 11.87 -10.24
C GLY A 303 -1.95 12.70 -11.47
N ASP A 304 -0.99 12.95 -12.34
CA ASP A 304 -1.23 13.66 -13.61
C ASP A 304 -1.64 12.68 -14.72
N MET A 305 -2.94 12.55 -14.97
CA MET A 305 -3.48 11.67 -16.02
C MET A 305 -3.08 12.07 -17.44
N SER A 306 -2.53 13.28 -17.67
CA SER A 306 -2.03 13.67 -18.99
C SER A 306 -0.74 12.95 -19.38
N THR A 307 -0.04 12.37 -18.40
CA THR A 307 1.23 11.64 -18.57
C THR A 307 1.08 10.13 -18.41
N ARG A 308 -0.13 9.65 -18.14
CA ARG A 308 -0.42 8.23 -17.84
C ARG A 308 -1.36 7.63 -18.88
N GLY A 309 -1.25 6.33 -19.11
CA GLY A 309 -2.17 5.57 -19.96
C GLY A 309 -3.54 5.31 -19.37
N GLY A 310 -3.76 5.66 -18.08
CA GLY A 310 -5.00 5.45 -17.34
C GLY A 310 -4.73 5.01 -15.89
N TRP A 311 -5.77 4.63 -15.20
CA TRP A 311 -5.68 3.98 -13.88
C TRP A 311 -4.89 2.68 -13.99
N GLY A 312 -4.03 2.42 -13.03
CA GLY A 312 -3.19 1.22 -13.02
C GLY A 312 -1.90 1.32 -13.82
N TRP A 313 -1.61 2.48 -14.43
CA TRP A 313 -0.43 2.68 -15.26
C TRP A 313 0.86 2.62 -14.47
N HIS A 314 1.75 1.70 -14.84
CA HIS A 314 3.11 1.67 -14.35
C HIS A 314 3.99 2.65 -15.16
N GLU A 315 4.56 3.63 -14.48
CA GLU A 315 5.61 4.46 -15.05
C GLU A 315 6.93 3.67 -15.02
N MET A 316 7.26 3.02 -16.13
CA MET A 316 8.37 2.05 -16.22
C MET A 316 9.70 2.65 -15.73
N ALA A 317 9.96 3.93 -16.03
CA ALA A 317 11.20 4.60 -15.60
C ALA A 317 11.31 4.69 -14.05
N ARG A 318 10.19 4.77 -13.33
CA ARG A 318 10.17 4.74 -11.86
C ARG A 318 10.55 3.36 -11.32
N TRP A 319 10.02 2.30 -11.93
CA TRP A 319 10.33 0.92 -11.59
C TRP A 319 11.79 0.57 -11.89
N GLU A 320 12.32 1.00 -13.05
CA GLU A 320 13.74 0.86 -13.41
C GLU A 320 14.64 1.58 -12.40
N LEU A 321 14.30 2.83 -12.06
CA LEU A 321 15.04 3.60 -11.05
C LEU A 321 15.01 2.90 -9.70
N PHE A 322 13.86 2.37 -9.29
CA PHE A 322 13.69 1.68 -8.03
C PHE A 322 14.58 0.43 -7.96
N PHE A 323 14.46 -0.49 -8.91
CA PHE A 323 15.27 -1.72 -8.93
C PHE A 323 16.77 -1.44 -9.08
N LYS A 324 17.13 -0.40 -9.86
CA LYS A 324 18.52 0.07 -9.89
C LYS A 324 19.00 0.51 -8.51
N THR A 325 18.22 1.29 -7.80
CA THR A 325 18.57 1.76 -6.45
C THR A 325 18.73 0.58 -5.49
N LEU A 326 17.83 -0.41 -5.54
CA LEU A 326 17.95 -1.63 -4.73
C LEU A 326 19.24 -2.41 -5.02
N ALA A 327 19.63 -2.50 -6.28
CA ALA A 327 20.89 -3.14 -6.68
C ALA A 327 22.11 -2.35 -6.18
N ASP A 328 22.09 -1.02 -6.30
CA ASP A 328 23.17 -0.14 -5.85
C ASP A 328 23.40 -0.25 -4.33
N ILE A 329 22.35 -0.43 -3.52
CA ILE A 329 22.48 -0.62 -2.06
C ILE A 329 22.61 -2.10 -1.64
N GLY A 330 22.65 -3.02 -2.59
CA GLY A 330 22.81 -4.45 -2.34
C GLY A 330 21.60 -5.15 -1.72
N GLN A 331 20.41 -4.55 -1.82
CA GLN A 331 19.15 -5.13 -1.32
C GLN A 331 18.64 -6.23 -2.27
N VAL A 332 18.89 -6.11 -3.57
CA VAL A 332 18.71 -7.18 -4.54
C VAL A 332 20.08 -7.56 -5.14
N THR A 333 20.30 -8.86 -5.31
CA THR A 333 21.56 -9.41 -5.83
C THR A 333 21.43 -9.91 -7.25
N LYS A 334 20.20 -10.14 -7.71
CA LYS A 334 19.88 -10.57 -9.07
C LYS A 334 19.45 -9.35 -9.91
N PRO A 335 19.97 -9.21 -11.15
CA PRO A 335 19.41 -8.22 -12.06
C PRO A 335 17.93 -8.46 -12.30
N VAL A 336 17.13 -7.39 -12.18
CA VAL A 336 15.69 -7.44 -12.47
C VAL A 336 15.46 -6.77 -13.82
N ASP A 337 14.97 -7.54 -14.78
CA ASP A 337 14.43 -6.99 -16.02
C ASP A 337 12.96 -6.55 -15.73
N VAL A 338 12.77 -5.25 -15.60
CA VAL A 338 11.47 -4.66 -15.25
C VAL A 338 10.40 -5.07 -16.24
N SER A 339 10.70 -5.15 -17.53
CA SER A 339 9.74 -5.52 -18.57
C SER A 339 9.17 -6.94 -18.42
N ASN A 340 9.88 -7.80 -17.70
CA ASN A 340 9.43 -9.17 -17.43
C ASN A 340 8.56 -9.28 -16.17
N VAL A 341 8.59 -8.31 -15.28
CA VAL A 341 7.93 -8.42 -13.96
C VAL A 341 6.90 -7.32 -13.72
N VAL A 342 6.82 -6.33 -14.60
CA VAL A 342 5.85 -5.22 -14.57
C VAL A 342 5.22 -5.09 -15.95
N THR A 343 3.89 -5.05 -16.02
CA THR A 343 3.20 -4.95 -17.31
C THR A 343 2.08 -3.91 -17.30
N ASN A 344 1.94 -3.18 -18.41
CA ASN A 344 0.83 -2.26 -18.67
C ASN A 344 -0.26 -2.88 -19.57
N GLU A 345 -0.19 -4.17 -19.87
CA GLU A 345 -1.15 -4.83 -20.76
C GLU A 345 -2.60 -4.78 -20.25
N PHE A 346 -2.78 -4.70 -18.93
CA PHE A 346 -4.12 -4.62 -18.32
C PHE A 346 -4.67 -3.19 -18.24
N VAL A 347 -3.86 -2.16 -18.50
CA VAL A 347 -4.30 -0.76 -18.36
C VAL A 347 -5.40 -0.42 -19.36
N GLY A 348 -5.27 -0.82 -20.62
CA GLY A 348 -6.30 -0.61 -21.64
C GLY A 348 -7.64 -1.24 -21.22
N PRO A 349 -7.68 -2.56 -20.99
CA PRO A 349 -8.89 -3.25 -20.52
C PRO A 349 -9.47 -2.73 -19.21
N ALA A 350 -8.64 -2.36 -18.25
CA ALA A 350 -9.07 -1.81 -16.96
C ALA A 350 -9.71 -0.42 -17.09
N ASN A 351 -9.32 0.36 -18.09
CA ASN A 351 -9.87 1.70 -18.36
C ASN A 351 -10.96 1.71 -19.46
N ASP A 352 -11.36 0.53 -19.96
CA ASP A 352 -12.46 0.40 -20.94
C ASP A 352 -13.82 0.45 -20.23
N PHE A 353 -14.20 1.64 -19.76
CA PHE A 353 -15.49 1.91 -19.12
C PHE A 353 -15.99 3.31 -19.45
N ASP A 354 -17.28 3.55 -19.26
CA ASP A 354 -17.90 4.85 -19.47
C ASP A 354 -17.59 5.79 -18.30
N MET A 355 -16.61 6.67 -18.49
CA MET A 355 -16.21 7.72 -17.54
C MET A 355 -17.37 8.65 -17.17
N ALA A 356 -18.25 8.95 -18.15
CA ALA A 356 -19.40 9.83 -17.90
C ALA A 356 -20.43 9.15 -17.00
N LYS A 357 -20.60 7.84 -17.13
CA LYS A 357 -21.43 7.04 -16.21
C LYS A 357 -20.87 7.09 -14.79
N VAL A 358 -19.58 6.80 -14.60
CA VAL A 358 -18.97 6.82 -13.25
C VAL A 358 -19.09 8.20 -12.62
N LYS A 359 -18.87 9.26 -13.41
CA LYS A 359 -19.08 10.63 -12.93
C LYS A 359 -20.53 10.88 -12.54
N ALA A 360 -21.49 10.44 -13.33
CA ALA A 360 -22.92 10.59 -13.03
C ALA A 360 -23.31 9.80 -11.76
N ASP A 361 -22.77 8.61 -11.58
CA ASP A 361 -22.96 7.80 -10.37
C ASP A 361 -22.42 8.54 -9.13
N ALA A 362 -21.24 9.16 -9.24
CA ALA A 362 -20.59 9.92 -8.18
C ALA A 362 -21.36 11.22 -7.84
N ASP A 363 -21.77 11.96 -8.86
CA ASP A 363 -22.56 13.21 -8.70
C ASP A 363 -23.97 12.93 -8.15
N GLY A 364 -24.55 11.80 -8.54
CA GLY A 364 -25.91 11.40 -8.14
C GLY A 364 -25.99 10.70 -6.77
N TYR A 365 -24.86 10.42 -6.15
CA TYR A 365 -24.84 9.73 -4.86
C TYR A 365 -25.49 10.57 -3.76
N GLN A 366 -26.44 9.96 -3.03
CA GLN A 366 -27.19 10.64 -1.97
C GLN A 366 -26.40 10.56 -0.67
N LEU A 367 -25.72 11.65 -0.33
CA LEU A 367 -25.01 11.78 0.94
C LEU A 367 -25.96 11.83 2.13
N SER A 368 -25.55 11.26 3.25
CA SER A 368 -26.16 11.52 4.56
C SER A 368 -25.98 13.00 4.96
N GLU A 369 -26.82 13.46 5.89
CA GLU A 369 -26.84 14.87 6.32
C GLU A 369 -25.46 15.33 6.82
N ASP A 370 -24.78 14.53 7.62
CA ASP A 370 -23.46 14.84 8.17
C ASP A 370 -22.35 14.86 7.11
N MET A 371 -22.41 13.97 6.10
CA MET A 371 -21.46 14.00 4.99
C MET A 371 -21.74 15.17 4.03
N ALA A 372 -23.00 15.51 3.83
CA ALA A 372 -23.38 16.67 3.02
C ALA A 372 -22.94 18.00 3.66
N ALA A 373 -22.89 18.05 4.99
CA ALA A 373 -22.47 19.22 5.75
C ALA A 373 -20.95 19.47 5.77
N VAL A 374 -20.14 18.52 5.27
CA VAL A 374 -18.67 18.67 5.22
C VAL A 374 -18.27 19.85 4.36
N ASP A 375 -17.50 20.79 4.94
CA ASP A 375 -16.99 21.99 4.25
C ASP A 375 -15.78 21.63 3.37
N MET A 376 -16.05 21.41 2.08
CA MET A 376 -15.02 21.09 1.09
C MET A 376 -14.02 22.22 0.86
N ALA A 377 -14.41 23.47 1.08
CA ALA A 377 -13.48 24.61 0.94
C ALA A 377 -12.46 24.59 2.09
N ALA A 378 -12.93 24.40 3.32
CA ALA A 378 -12.04 24.27 4.48
C ALA A 378 -11.10 23.04 4.36
N ILE A 379 -11.57 21.94 3.75
CA ILE A 379 -10.72 20.78 3.49
C ILE A 379 -9.62 21.12 2.48
N ASN A 380 -9.94 21.77 1.38
CA ASN A 380 -8.95 22.18 0.38
C ASN A 380 -7.85 23.08 0.97
N ASP A 381 -8.21 23.97 1.90
CA ASP A 381 -7.26 24.85 2.57
C ASP A 381 -6.30 24.09 3.50
N ARG A 382 -6.69 22.91 3.98
CA ARG A 382 -5.87 22.05 4.87
C ARG A 382 -5.08 20.98 4.11
N PHE A 383 -5.30 20.86 2.80
CA PHE A 383 -4.69 19.81 1.99
C PHE A 383 -3.16 19.85 2.07
N PHE A 384 -2.54 18.78 2.58
CA PHE A 384 -1.11 18.70 2.89
C PHE A 384 -0.57 19.82 3.82
N ALA A 385 -1.39 20.34 4.73
CA ALA A 385 -0.99 21.44 5.61
C ALA A 385 0.19 21.11 6.54
N ASN A 386 0.36 19.84 6.93
CA ASN A 386 1.46 19.35 7.77
C ASN A 386 2.66 18.78 6.96
N ALA A 387 2.74 19.07 5.66
CA ALA A 387 3.91 18.70 4.87
C ALA A 387 5.12 19.61 5.20
N ILE A 388 6.28 19.00 5.36
CA ILE A 388 7.57 19.70 5.49
C ILE A 388 8.00 20.11 4.08
N ARG A 389 8.13 21.42 3.83
CA ARG A 389 8.49 22.00 2.53
C ARG A 389 9.68 22.93 2.62
#